data_7c3eb26089261c5adc7942adea33df72
#
_entry.id   7c3eb26089261c5adc7942adea33df72
#
_cell.length_a   1.000
_cell.length_b   1.000
_cell.length_c   1.000
_cell.angle_alpha   90.00
_cell.angle_beta   90.00
_cell.angle_gamma   90.00
#
_symmetry.space_group_name_H-M   'P 1'
#
loop_
_entity.id
_entity.type
_entity.pdbx_description
1 polymer ?
#
loop_
_entity_poly.entity_id
_entity_poly.type
_entity_poly.pdbx_seq_one_letter_code
_entity_poly.pdbx_strand_id
1 'polypeptide(L)'
;MTREELAAAVKRAAYIEGDFVLSSGKRSKYYLDKWRFETDPELLREIAKALAELLPSPPPERLAGVELGGVPLVAAVALETAIPYLIVRRQAKEYGTGREVEGSMEDGQRVVLVEDVLTTASQAISAARRLTRLGLRVERVVYVIDREEGADANLQAAGFEPAMLFRKSDLGIG
;
A
#
# COMPACT_ATOMS: atom_id res chain seq x y z
N MET A 1 18.67 -6.88 1.51
CA MET A 1 18.14 -8.27 1.48
C MET A 1 17.83 -8.66 0.04
N THR A 2 17.96 -9.96 -0.32
CA THR A 2 17.38 -10.47 -1.56
C THR A 2 15.86 -10.49 -1.45
N ARG A 3 15.15 -10.66 -2.59
CA ARG A 3 13.68 -10.75 -2.58
C ARG A 3 13.17 -11.93 -1.74
N GLU A 4 13.86 -13.06 -1.82
CA GLU A 4 13.55 -14.29 -1.06
C GLU A 4 13.79 -14.11 0.44
N GLU A 5 14.90 -13.46 0.82
CA GLU A 5 15.20 -13.14 2.21
C GLU A 5 14.15 -12.18 2.80
N LEU A 6 13.75 -11.17 2.04
CA LEU A 6 12.71 -10.23 2.46
C LEU A 6 11.34 -10.91 2.59
N ALA A 7 10.96 -11.76 1.62
CA ALA A 7 9.73 -12.55 1.70
C ALA A 7 9.69 -13.43 2.96
N ALA A 8 10.78 -14.13 3.24
CA ALA A 8 10.90 -14.96 4.45
C ALA A 8 10.85 -14.14 5.73
N ALA A 9 11.44 -12.95 5.76
CA ALA A 9 11.43 -12.05 6.92
C ALA A 9 10.02 -11.48 7.16
N VAL A 10 9.35 -11.02 6.11
CA VAL A 10 7.96 -10.53 6.18
C VAL A 10 7.02 -11.63 6.66
N LYS A 11 7.15 -12.86 6.12
CA LYS A 11 6.37 -14.01 6.59
C LYS A 11 6.61 -14.28 8.07
N ARG A 12 7.85 -14.38 8.52
CA ARG A 12 8.18 -14.64 9.94
C ARG A 12 7.58 -13.59 10.87
N ALA A 13 7.58 -12.33 10.45
CA ALA A 13 7.02 -11.26 11.24
C ALA A 13 5.49 -11.29 11.28
N ALA A 14 4.85 -11.39 10.12
CA ALA A 14 3.42 -11.11 9.98
C ALA A 14 2.51 -12.34 10.11
N TYR A 15 3.01 -13.55 9.80
CA TYR A 15 2.18 -14.75 9.78
C TYR A 15 1.92 -15.29 11.18
N ILE A 16 0.66 -15.46 11.52
CA ILE A 16 0.20 -16.03 12.80
C ILE A 16 -0.74 -17.17 12.51
N GLU A 17 -0.42 -18.38 12.99
CA GLU A 17 -1.33 -19.53 12.94
C GLU A 17 -2.33 -19.47 14.08
N GLY A 18 -3.58 -19.86 13.78
CA GLY A 18 -4.66 -19.89 14.76
C GLY A 18 -6.03 -19.90 14.09
N ASP A 19 -7.07 -19.86 14.91
CA ASP A 19 -8.46 -19.72 14.46
C ASP A 19 -8.89 -18.26 14.55
N PHE A 20 -9.01 -17.60 13.41
CA PHE A 20 -9.36 -16.17 13.34
C PHE A 20 -10.70 -15.98 12.62
N VAL A 21 -11.43 -14.95 13.05
CA VAL A 21 -12.58 -14.42 12.31
C VAL A 21 -12.12 -13.15 11.61
N LEU A 22 -12.10 -13.17 10.27
CA LEU A 22 -11.73 -12.04 9.45
C LEU A 22 -12.81 -10.95 9.45
N SER A 23 -12.48 -9.75 9.02
CA SER A 23 -13.43 -8.62 8.87
C SER A 23 -14.62 -8.95 7.96
N SER A 24 -14.45 -9.89 7.03
CA SER A 24 -15.50 -10.43 6.16
C SER A 24 -16.44 -11.41 6.87
N GLY A 25 -16.18 -11.77 8.14
CA GLY A 25 -16.88 -12.82 8.87
C GLY A 25 -16.43 -14.26 8.57
N LYS A 26 -15.53 -14.43 7.59
CA LYS A 26 -14.97 -15.76 7.27
C LYS A 26 -13.98 -16.22 8.35
N ARG A 27 -13.96 -17.53 8.62
CA ARG A 27 -12.93 -18.15 9.46
C ARG A 27 -11.66 -18.39 8.65
N SER A 28 -10.51 -18.14 9.28
CA SER A 28 -9.20 -18.42 8.72
C SER A 28 -8.32 -19.13 9.75
N LYS A 29 -7.48 -20.05 9.28
CA LYS A 29 -6.47 -20.73 10.10
C LYS A 29 -5.19 -19.92 10.28
N TYR A 30 -5.12 -18.75 9.70
CA TYR A 30 -4.01 -17.80 9.84
C TYR A 30 -4.49 -16.36 9.80
N TYR A 31 -3.66 -15.48 10.30
CA TYR A 31 -3.80 -14.03 10.21
C TYR A 31 -2.48 -13.41 9.75
N LEU A 32 -2.55 -12.41 8.89
CA LEU A 32 -1.40 -11.60 8.50
C LEU A 32 -1.45 -10.28 9.27
N ASP A 33 -0.62 -10.20 10.30
CA ASP A 33 -0.48 -8.98 11.12
C ASP A 33 0.56 -8.05 10.48
N LYS A 34 0.08 -7.19 9.58
CA LYS A 34 0.90 -6.23 8.85
C LYS A 34 1.67 -5.27 9.76
N TRP A 35 1.11 -4.92 10.91
CA TRP A 35 1.74 -3.99 11.85
C TRP A 35 3.10 -4.49 12.34
N ARG A 36 3.31 -5.80 12.37
CA ARG A 36 4.58 -6.38 12.79
C ARG A 36 5.74 -6.12 11.83
N PHE A 37 5.48 -5.94 10.53
CA PHE A 37 6.53 -5.50 9.61
C PHE A 37 6.55 -3.99 9.40
N GLU A 38 5.41 -3.31 9.52
CA GLU A 38 5.32 -1.86 9.36
C GLU A 38 5.92 -1.08 10.54
N THR A 39 5.94 -1.68 11.73
CA THR A 39 6.51 -1.07 12.94
C THR A 39 7.91 -1.58 13.27
N ASP A 40 8.44 -2.53 12.52
CA ASP A 40 9.83 -2.96 12.60
C ASP A 40 10.70 -2.08 11.70
N PRO A 41 11.64 -1.29 12.24
CA PRO A 41 12.39 -0.30 11.45
C PRO A 41 13.34 -0.93 10.42
N GLU A 42 13.83 -2.14 10.66
CA GLU A 42 14.69 -2.85 9.71
C GLU A 42 13.89 -3.39 8.53
N LEU A 43 12.76 -4.07 8.80
CA LEU A 43 11.86 -4.58 7.77
C LEU A 43 11.21 -3.44 6.97
N LEU A 44 10.76 -2.39 7.64
CA LEU A 44 10.16 -1.24 6.98
C LEU A 44 11.13 -0.58 5.99
N ARG A 45 12.42 -0.47 6.35
CA ARG A 45 13.46 0.06 5.48
C ARG A 45 13.68 -0.81 4.24
N GLU A 46 13.80 -2.13 4.42
CA GLU A 46 14.02 -3.04 3.29
C GLU A 46 12.78 -3.14 2.38
N ILE A 47 11.58 -3.10 2.95
CA ILE A 47 10.33 -3.00 2.18
C ILE A 47 10.27 -1.69 1.38
N ALA A 48 10.66 -0.56 1.99
CA ALA A 48 10.66 0.73 1.31
C ALA A 48 11.60 0.74 0.09
N LYS A 49 12.81 0.18 0.22
CA LYS A 49 13.74 0.01 -0.92
C LYS A 49 13.12 -0.83 -2.04
N ALA A 50 12.53 -1.97 -1.68
CA ALA A 50 11.91 -2.86 -2.66
C ALA A 50 10.67 -2.21 -3.33
N LEU A 51 9.85 -1.46 -2.60
CA LEU A 51 8.74 -0.69 -3.17
C LEU A 51 9.22 0.43 -4.09
N ALA A 52 10.34 1.08 -3.75
CA ALA A 52 10.94 2.12 -4.59
C ALA A 52 11.34 1.60 -5.98
N GLU A 53 11.78 0.33 -6.07
CA GLU A 53 12.10 -0.34 -7.34
C GLU A 53 10.87 -0.60 -8.23
N LEU A 54 9.66 -0.59 -7.64
CA LEU A 54 8.40 -0.75 -8.36
C LEU A 54 7.84 0.57 -8.91
N LEU A 55 8.44 1.71 -8.57
CA LEU A 55 7.99 2.99 -9.09
C LEU A 55 8.21 3.10 -10.61
N PRO A 56 7.36 3.83 -11.33
CA PRO A 56 7.52 4.03 -12.76
C PRO A 56 8.78 4.87 -13.08
N SER A 57 9.24 4.75 -14.32
CA SER A 57 10.29 5.62 -14.87
C SER A 57 9.71 6.43 -16.03
N PRO A 58 9.77 7.77 -15.99
CA PRO A 58 10.33 8.63 -14.93
C PRO A 58 9.54 8.54 -13.63
N PRO A 59 10.17 8.86 -12.46
CA PRO A 59 9.50 8.76 -11.16
C PRO A 59 8.31 9.73 -11.03
N PRO A 60 7.31 9.43 -10.18
CA PRO A 60 6.17 10.30 -9.95
C PRO A 60 6.58 11.58 -9.21
N GLU A 61 5.76 12.63 -9.30
CA GLU A 61 5.99 13.88 -8.55
C GLU A 61 5.53 13.77 -7.10
N ARG A 62 4.64 12.82 -6.79
CA ARG A 62 4.12 12.57 -5.45
C ARG A 62 3.94 11.08 -5.21
N LEU A 63 4.09 10.69 -3.96
CA LEU A 63 3.58 9.43 -3.43
C LEU A 63 2.29 9.70 -2.66
N ALA A 64 1.46 8.70 -2.44
CA ALA A 64 0.30 8.80 -1.56
C ALA A 64 0.13 7.53 -0.75
N GLY A 65 -0.20 7.64 0.53
CA GLY A 65 -0.52 6.50 1.39
C GLY A 65 -1.90 6.67 2.02
N VAL A 66 -2.65 5.56 2.16
CA VAL A 66 -3.98 5.58 2.77
C VAL A 66 -3.89 5.36 4.27
N GLU A 67 -4.63 6.13 5.05
CA GLU A 67 -4.79 5.88 6.49
C GLU A 67 -5.32 4.46 6.74
N LEU A 68 -4.78 3.71 7.71
CA LEU A 68 -3.64 4.01 8.53
C LEU A 68 -2.37 3.29 8.03
N GLY A 69 -2.47 2.07 7.49
CA GLY A 69 -1.37 1.18 7.14
C GLY A 69 -0.46 1.71 6.03
N GLY A 70 -1.01 2.43 5.04
CA GLY A 70 -0.19 3.05 3.98
C GLY A 70 0.71 4.19 4.46
N VAL A 71 0.45 4.77 5.66
CA VAL A 71 1.20 5.94 6.13
C VAL A 71 2.65 5.62 6.49
N PRO A 72 2.97 4.60 7.30
CA PRO A 72 4.37 4.23 7.57
C PRO A 72 5.14 3.88 6.30
N LEU A 73 4.50 3.13 5.40
CA LEU A 73 5.11 2.70 4.14
C LEU A 73 5.42 3.87 3.22
N VAL A 74 4.45 4.75 2.97
CA VAL A 74 4.67 5.91 2.09
C VAL A 74 5.72 6.85 2.65
N ALA A 75 5.76 7.05 3.97
CA ALA A 75 6.79 7.85 4.62
C ALA A 75 8.18 7.24 4.43
N ALA A 76 8.31 5.92 4.60
CA ALA A 76 9.58 5.21 4.40
C ALA A 76 10.04 5.26 2.93
N VAL A 77 9.13 5.04 1.96
CA VAL A 77 9.44 5.16 0.52
C VAL A 77 9.81 6.60 0.16
N ALA A 78 9.15 7.60 0.73
CA ALA A 78 9.48 9.01 0.52
C ALA A 78 10.89 9.35 1.01
N LEU A 79 11.31 8.81 2.16
CA LEU A 79 12.68 8.98 2.66
C LEU A 79 13.71 8.29 1.76
N GLU A 80 13.39 7.12 1.21
CA GLU A 80 14.28 6.36 0.33
C GLU A 80 14.45 7.05 -1.04
N THR A 81 13.38 7.67 -1.56
CA THR A 81 13.34 8.22 -2.93
C THR A 81 13.47 9.73 -3.00
N ALA A 82 13.38 10.43 -1.87
CA ALA A 82 13.27 11.89 -1.78
C ALA A 82 12.03 12.47 -2.52
N ILE A 83 11.00 11.64 -2.78
CA ILE A 83 9.74 12.08 -3.38
C ILE A 83 8.77 12.50 -2.27
N PRO A 84 8.20 13.72 -2.31
CA PRO A 84 7.23 14.15 -1.32
C PRO A 84 5.94 13.33 -1.39
N TYR A 85 5.25 13.20 -0.25
CA TYR A 85 4.08 12.34 -0.16
C TYR A 85 2.85 13.04 0.39
N LEU A 86 1.71 12.40 0.13
CA LEU A 86 0.37 12.78 0.56
C LEU A 86 -0.19 11.67 1.48
N ILE A 87 -1.07 12.05 2.39
CA ILE A 87 -1.85 11.10 3.20
C ILE A 87 -3.31 11.21 2.78
N VAL A 88 -3.87 10.10 2.29
CA VAL A 88 -5.28 9.99 1.93
C VAL A 88 -6.05 9.52 3.16
N ARG A 89 -6.96 10.34 3.64
CA ARG A 89 -7.80 10.01 4.80
C ARG A 89 -8.89 9.01 4.42
N ARG A 90 -9.25 8.13 5.33
CA ARG A 90 -10.42 7.25 5.14
C ARG A 90 -11.72 8.07 5.08
N GLN A 91 -11.82 9.08 5.93
CA GLN A 91 -12.96 10.01 5.99
C GLN A 91 -12.45 11.45 5.94
N ALA A 92 -13.23 12.34 5.34
CA ALA A 92 -12.96 13.77 5.39
C ALA A 92 -12.98 14.26 6.85
N LYS A 93 -12.17 15.27 7.17
CA LYS A 93 -12.27 15.94 8.48
C LYS A 93 -13.62 16.64 8.62
N GLU A 94 -14.27 16.47 9.75
CA GLU A 94 -15.48 17.23 10.11
C GLU A 94 -15.15 18.64 10.59
N TYR A 95 -13.86 18.95 10.85
CA TYR A 95 -13.36 20.21 11.39
C TYR A 95 -12.10 20.69 10.65
N GLY A 96 -11.75 21.95 10.85
CA GLY A 96 -10.59 22.58 10.20
C GLY A 96 -10.82 22.81 8.71
N THR A 97 -9.91 22.31 7.87
CA THR A 97 -9.97 22.51 6.41
C THR A 97 -10.94 21.55 5.67
N GLY A 98 -11.52 20.57 6.35
CA GLY A 98 -12.37 19.55 5.73
C GLY A 98 -11.67 18.66 4.70
N ARG A 99 -10.35 18.67 4.67
CA ARG A 99 -9.56 18.00 3.62
C ARG A 99 -9.63 16.48 3.72
N GLU A 100 -9.77 15.86 2.57
CA GLU A 100 -9.70 14.40 2.40
C GLU A 100 -8.25 13.91 2.19
N VAL A 101 -7.34 14.81 1.81
CA VAL A 101 -5.91 14.54 1.55
C VAL A 101 -5.08 15.58 2.27
N GLU A 102 -4.06 15.13 2.97
CA GLU A 102 -3.07 15.98 3.65
C GLU A 102 -1.78 16.01 2.83
N GLY A 103 -1.07 17.14 2.90
CA GLY A 103 0.15 17.39 2.15
C GLY A 103 -0.05 18.44 1.04
N SER A 104 1.05 18.80 0.40
CA SER A 104 1.06 19.78 -0.69
C SER A 104 0.93 19.07 -2.03
N MET A 105 -0.02 19.49 -2.85
CA MET A 105 -0.25 18.95 -4.19
C MET A 105 -0.61 20.06 -5.16
N GLU A 106 -0.34 19.82 -6.44
CA GLU A 106 -0.69 20.68 -7.57
C GLU A 106 -1.45 19.89 -8.62
N ASP A 107 -2.33 20.56 -9.33
CA ASP A 107 -3.15 19.94 -10.38
C ASP A 107 -2.26 19.31 -11.49
N GLY A 108 -2.65 18.16 -11.97
CA GLY A 108 -1.95 17.42 -13.00
C GLY A 108 -0.71 16.63 -12.56
N GLN A 109 -0.28 16.71 -11.30
CA GLN A 109 0.86 15.92 -10.81
C GLN A 109 0.59 14.42 -10.88
N ARG A 110 1.65 13.67 -11.25
CA ARG A 110 1.64 12.20 -11.28
C ARG A 110 1.86 11.66 -9.87
N VAL A 111 1.05 10.68 -9.50
CA VAL A 111 1.04 10.09 -8.16
C VAL A 111 1.12 8.57 -8.25
N VAL A 112 1.89 7.96 -7.35
CA VAL A 112 1.84 6.52 -7.07
C VAL A 112 1.26 6.32 -5.68
N LEU A 113 0.21 5.49 -5.59
CA LEU A 113 -0.39 5.09 -4.33
C LEU A 113 0.41 3.93 -3.72
N VAL A 114 0.73 4.04 -2.44
CA VAL A 114 1.48 3.03 -1.67
C VAL A 114 0.55 2.40 -0.63
N GLU A 115 0.47 1.08 -0.63
CA GLU A 115 -0.41 0.31 0.26
C GLU A 115 0.30 -0.88 0.89
N ASP A 116 -0.31 -1.43 1.91
CA ASP A 116 0.22 -2.56 2.68
C ASP A 116 -0.21 -3.93 2.11
N VAL A 117 -1.39 -4.37 2.45
CA VAL A 117 -1.94 -5.68 2.09
C VAL A 117 -3.27 -5.49 1.40
N LEU A 118 -3.38 -5.96 0.16
CA LEU A 118 -4.62 -5.87 -0.60
C LEU A 118 -5.35 -7.22 -0.68
N THR A 119 -6.66 -7.17 -0.48
CA THR A 119 -7.61 -8.26 -0.75
C THR A 119 -8.29 -8.03 -2.09
N THR A 120 -9.32 -7.22 -2.13
CA THR A 120 -10.05 -6.82 -3.33
C THR A 120 -9.61 -5.45 -3.89
N ALA A 121 -8.73 -4.74 -3.20
CA ALA A 121 -8.28 -3.38 -3.47
C ALA A 121 -9.38 -2.30 -3.46
N SER A 122 -10.56 -2.57 -2.89
CA SER A 122 -11.68 -1.61 -2.92
C SER A 122 -11.33 -0.27 -2.28
N GLN A 123 -10.58 -0.27 -1.16
CA GLN A 123 -10.13 0.94 -0.48
C GLN A 123 -9.07 1.69 -1.28
N ALA A 124 -8.08 0.98 -1.84
CA ALA A 124 -7.06 1.56 -2.71
C ALA A 124 -7.68 2.22 -3.95
N ILE A 125 -8.64 1.54 -4.60
CA ILE A 125 -9.39 2.09 -5.74
C ILE A 125 -10.16 3.34 -5.34
N SER A 126 -10.84 3.34 -4.20
CA SER A 126 -11.55 4.51 -3.68
C SER A 126 -10.59 5.69 -3.44
N ALA A 127 -9.45 5.43 -2.84
CA ALA A 127 -8.42 6.45 -2.61
C ALA A 127 -7.83 7.00 -3.92
N ALA A 128 -7.49 6.12 -4.88
CA ALA A 128 -7.00 6.52 -6.19
C ALA A 128 -8.00 7.39 -6.95
N ARG A 129 -9.28 7.02 -6.95
CA ARG A 129 -10.36 7.83 -7.56
C ARG A 129 -10.52 9.18 -6.86
N ARG A 130 -10.32 9.24 -5.54
CA ARG A 130 -10.35 10.51 -4.79
C ARG A 130 -9.22 11.43 -5.21
N LEU A 131 -8.00 10.92 -5.32
CA LEU A 131 -6.85 11.67 -5.83
C LEU A 131 -7.10 12.18 -7.26
N THR A 132 -7.67 11.34 -8.12
CA THR A 132 -8.04 11.73 -9.49
C THR A 132 -9.07 12.85 -9.52
N ARG A 133 -10.10 12.82 -8.66
CA ARG A 133 -11.09 13.92 -8.56
C ARG A 133 -10.48 15.23 -8.07
N LEU A 134 -9.37 15.15 -7.33
CA LEU A 134 -8.61 16.33 -6.88
C LEU A 134 -7.60 16.83 -7.91
N GLY A 135 -7.65 16.34 -9.15
CA GLY A 135 -6.83 16.79 -10.26
C GLY A 135 -5.50 16.05 -10.42
N LEU A 136 -5.22 15.04 -9.61
CA LEU A 136 -3.98 14.28 -9.70
C LEU A 136 -4.10 13.11 -10.70
N ARG A 137 -2.97 12.67 -11.25
CA ARG A 137 -2.90 11.52 -12.16
C ARG A 137 -2.30 10.32 -11.44
N VAL A 138 -3.14 9.38 -11.00
CA VAL A 138 -2.67 8.15 -10.37
C VAL A 138 -2.20 7.18 -11.45
N GLU A 139 -0.88 6.95 -11.51
CA GLU A 139 -0.26 6.09 -12.53
C GLU A 139 -0.22 4.63 -12.10
N ARG A 140 0.05 4.38 -10.81
CA ARG A 140 0.27 3.02 -10.29
C ARG A 140 -0.16 2.91 -8.84
N VAL A 141 -0.54 1.71 -8.44
CA VAL A 141 -0.72 1.32 -7.04
C VAL A 141 0.35 0.28 -6.72
N VAL A 142 1.30 0.62 -5.83
CA VAL A 142 2.33 -0.30 -5.35
C VAL A 142 1.98 -0.78 -3.96
N TYR A 143 2.18 -2.06 -3.67
CA TYR A 143 1.81 -2.64 -2.38
C TYR A 143 2.68 -3.84 -1.98
N VAL A 144 2.68 -4.16 -0.68
CA VAL A 144 3.58 -5.18 -0.14
C VAL A 144 3.06 -6.58 -0.45
N ILE A 145 1.80 -6.88 -0.11
CA ILE A 145 1.26 -8.23 -0.23
C ILE A 145 -0.09 -8.23 -0.99
N ASP A 146 -0.16 -9.04 -2.05
CA ASP A 146 -1.42 -9.45 -2.67
C ASP A 146 -1.94 -10.71 -1.98
N ARG A 147 -3.14 -10.66 -1.42
CA ARG A 147 -3.81 -11.82 -0.84
C ARG A 147 -4.43 -12.77 -1.85
N GLU A 148 -4.29 -12.46 -3.15
CA GLU A 148 -4.85 -13.25 -4.25
C GLU A 148 -6.38 -13.38 -4.17
N GLU A 149 -7.04 -12.30 -3.75
CA GLU A 149 -8.51 -12.18 -3.64
C GLU A 149 -9.09 -11.22 -4.70
N GLY A 150 -8.34 -10.98 -5.79
CA GLY A 150 -8.78 -10.21 -6.95
C GLY A 150 -8.28 -8.76 -7.02
N ALA A 151 -7.33 -8.35 -6.19
CA ALA A 151 -6.80 -6.97 -6.17
C ALA A 151 -6.29 -6.51 -7.53
N ASP A 152 -5.42 -7.30 -8.18
CA ASP A 152 -4.85 -6.97 -9.49
C ASP A 152 -5.92 -6.71 -10.55
N ALA A 153 -6.84 -7.66 -10.71
CA ALA A 153 -7.89 -7.56 -11.71
C ALA A 153 -8.81 -6.36 -11.47
N ASN A 154 -9.14 -6.09 -10.20
CA ASN A 154 -9.99 -4.96 -9.84
C ASN A 154 -9.29 -3.61 -10.05
N LEU A 155 -8.00 -3.50 -9.75
CA LEU A 155 -7.21 -2.30 -10.02
C LEU A 155 -7.12 -2.03 -11.52
N GLN A 156 -6.79 -3.05 -12.34
CA GLN A 156 -6.74 -2.92 -13.79
C GLN A 156 -8.10 -2.53 -14.39
N ALA A 157 -9.19 -3.17 -13.94
CA ALA A 157 -10.55 -2.82 -14.36
C ALA A 157 -10.94 -1.39 -13.97
N ALA A 158 -10.39 -0.86 -12.89
CA ALA A 158 -10.58 0.53 -12.46
C ALA A 158 -9.67 1.53 -13.19
N GLY A 159 -8.73 1.05 -14.04
CA GLY A 159 -7.81 1.88 -14.82
C GLY A 159 -6.50 2.23 -14.12
N PHE A 160 -6.14 1.49 -13.04
CA PHE A 160 -4.90 1.68 -12.30
C PHE A 160 -3.96 0.50 -12.50
N GLU A 161 -2.66 0.77 -12.68
CA GLU A 161 -1.64 -0.27 -12.83
C GLU A 161 -1.24 -0.83 -11.47
N PRO A 162 -1.44 -2.13 -11.17
CA PRO A 162 -0.99 -2.75 -9.94
C PRO A 162 0.47 -3.19 -10.02
N ALA A 163 1.21 -3.07 -8.92
CA ALA A 163 2.53 -3.69 -8.74
C ALA A 163 2.73 -4.09 -7.28
N MET A 164 3.03 -5.37 -7.03
CA MET A 164 3.22 -5.90 -5.69
C MET A 164 4.63 -6.44 -5.46
N LEU A 165 5.08 -6.43 -4.20
CA LEU A 165 6.31 -7.12 -3.83
C LEU A 165 6.08 -8.63 -3.79
N PHE A 166 5.00 -9.07 -3.14
CA PHE A 166 4.74 -10.48 -2.91
C PHE A 166 3.27 -10.82 -3.14
N ARG A 167 3.03 -11.99 -3.69
CA ARG A 167 1.75 -12.68 -3.56
C ARG A 167 1.74 -13.50 -2.28
N LYS A 168 0.57 -13.79 -1.76
CA LYS A 168 0.40 -14.70 -0.63
C LYS A 168 1.09 -16.05 -0.91
N SER A 169 0.97 -16.57 -2.11
CA SER A 169 1.63 -17.80 -2.57
C SER A 169 3.16 -17.70 -2.56
N ASP A 170 3.76 -16.54 -2.88
CA ASP A 170 5.22 -16.32 -2.78
C ASP A 170 5.72 -16.45 -1.32
N LEU A 171 4.86 -16.17 -0.37
CA LEU A 171 5.15 -16.34 1.06
C LEU A 171 4.92 -17.78 1.53
N GLY A 172 4.50 -18.69 0.66
CA GLY A 172 4.14 -20.07 1.03
C GLY A 172 2.99 -20.12 2.03
N ILE A 173 2.02 -19.25 1.90
CA ILE A 173 0.78 -19.20 2.68
C ILE A 173 -0.35 -19.71 1.79
N GLY A 174 -0.89 -20.86 2.15
CA GLY A 174 -1.96 -21.55 1.42
C GLY A 174 -3.36 -21.09 1.79
#